data_dd5d89f5d6d4cc87406f612335be0adf
#
_entry.id   dd5d89f5d6d4cc87406f612335be0adf
#
_cell.length_a   1.000
_cell.length_b   1.000
_cell.length_c   1.000
_cell.angle_alpha   90.00
_cell.angle_beta   90.00
_cell.angle_gamma   90.00
#
_symmetry.space_group_name_H-M   'P 1'
#
loop_
_entity.id
_entity.type
_entity.pdbx_description
1 polymer ?
#
loop_
_entity_poly.entity_id
_entity_poly.type
_entity_poly.pdbx_seq_one_letter_code
_entity_poly.pdbx_strand_id
1 'polypeptide(L)'
;MKLSAKSGRAFTLIELLVVIAIIALLAALLSPALSRARMKAHQVVCLGNQRQINLDFRMVLEDGNQRLDQLEFRDWERDRTGDRSATLPAAKGVWICPSAPLASHPDALSWGEMGTVHSAYVWYDPGEGLHASGSYSRNRWLMIAALRQAYPEDASGWDANYPEYFRSESDIARPAFTPFLADGVFPVVYPRASDLPPRDLIRGDGFLFTTNQMRFLSIPRHGTRPNPVPTDWPTNQPLPGAVNVSFFDGHGELVKLDRLWQLDWHSDYRPPAKRPGLP
;
A
#
# COMPACT_ATOMS: atom_id res chain seq x y z
N MET A 1 -4.97 52.83 -55.97
CA MET A 1 -4.47 52.19 -54.76
C MET A 1 -4.23 50.72 -55.09
N LYS A 2 -2.96 50.32 -55.34
CA LYS A 2 -2.62 48.89 -55.66
C LYS A 2 -2.33 48.15 -54.38
N LEU A 3 -3.20 47.19 -54.05
CA LEU A 3 -2.95 46.26 -52.96
C LEU A 3 -1.87 45.27 -53.39
N SER A 4 -0.69 45.40 -52.81
CA SER A 4 0.39 44.39 -52.93
C SER A 4 -0.02 43.13 -52.24
N ALA A 5 -0.33 42.08 -52.97
CA ALA A 5 -0.53 40.73 -52.40
C ALA A 5 0.84 40.19 -51.88
N LYS A 6 1.00 40.07 -50.56
CA LYS A 6 2.13 39.33 -49.99
C LYS A 6 1.98 37.87 -50.43
N SER A 7 2.96 37.37 -51.22
CA SER A 7 3.04 35.95 -51.54
C SER A 7 3.38 35.18 -50.22
N GLY A 8 2.35 34.54 -49.64
CA GLY A 8 2.57 33.58 -48.59
C GLY A 8 3.33 32.37 -49.14
N ARG A 9 4.46 32.01 -48.56
CA ARG A 9 5.14 30.75 -48.88
C ARG A 9 4.19 29.59 -48.57
N ALA A 10 3.81 28.84 -49.58
CA ALA A 10 3.03 27.60 -49.38
C ALA A 10 3.94 26.54 -48.80
N PHE A 11 3.46 25.89 -47.73
CA PHE A 11 4.19 24.79 -47.05
C PHE A 11 4.14 23.53 -47.91
N THR A 12 5.27 22.90 -48.16
CA THR A 12 5.31 21.66 -48.92
C THR A 12 4.92 20.45 -48.06
N LEU A 13 4.35 19.41 -48.66
CA LEU A 13 3.98 18.18 -48.00
C LEU A 13 5.21 17.50 -47.38
N ILE A 14 6.36 17.61 -48.04
CA ILE A 14 7.63 17.05 -47.54
C ILE A 14 8.12 17.77 -46.28
N GLU A 15 8.04 19.10 -46.21
CA GLU A 15 8.42 19.87 -45.02
C GLU A 15 7.55 19.46 -43.81
N LEU A 16 6.24 19.27 -44.00
CA LEU A 16 5.36 18.79 -42.93
C LEU A 16 5.72 17.38 -42.52
N LEU A 17 5.99 16.46 -43.46
CA LEU A 17 6.30 15.06 -43.19
C LEU A 17 7.61 14.92 -42.41
N VAL A 18 8.64 15.70 -42.75
CA VAL A 18 9.93 15.71 -42.02
C VAL A 18 9.74 16.20 -40.58
N VAL A 19 8.96 17.24 -40.37
CA VAL A 19 8.69 17.75 -39.01
C VAL A 19 8.00 16.72 -38.12
N ILE A 20 6.93 16.09 -38.63
CA ILE A 20 6.24 15.06 -37.86
C ILE A 20 7.12 13.83 -37.61
N ALA A 21 7.99 13.44 -38.53
CA ALA A 21 8.93 12.36 -38.35
C ALA A 21 9.94 12.67 -37.23
N ILE A 22 10.48 13.88 -37.16
CA ILE A 22 11.39 14.31 -36.08
C ILE A 22 10.66 14.33 -34.75
N ILE A 23 9.43 14.88 -34.68
CA ILE A 23 8.63 14.91 -33.47
C ILE A 23 8.34 13.47 -32.98
N ALA A 24 7.97 12.57 -33.88
CA ALA A 24 7.70 11.17 -33.57
C ALA A 24 8.95 10.46 -33.00
N LEU A 25 10.12 10.70 -33.59
CA LEU A 25 11.40 10.15 -33.12
C LEU A 25 11.74 10.66 -31.71
N LEU A 26 11.62 11.97 -31.49
CA LEU A 26 11.87 12.57 -30.16
C LEU A 26 10.88 12.04 -29.11
N ALA A 27 9.60 11.95 -29.43
CA ALA A 27 8.57 11.41 -28.56
C ALA A 27 8.84 9.93 -28.20
N ALA A 28 9.26 9.12 -29.17
CA ALA A 28 9.60 7.71 -28.95
C ALA A 28 10.76 7.53 -27.95
N LEU A 29 11.76 8.40 -27.99
CA LEU A 29 12.90 8.38 -27.05
C LEU A 29 12.53 8.91 -25.65
N LEU A 30 11.64 9.90 -25.57
CA LEU A 30 11.22 10.51 -24.31
C LEU A 30 10.20 9.66 -23.53
N SER A 31 9.34 8.91 -24.20
CA SER A 31 8.24 8.15 -23.60
C SER A 31 8.70 7.19 -22.49
N PRO A 32 9.73 6.32 -22.68
CA PRO A 32 10.18 5.41 -21.62
C PRO A 32 10.85 6.13 -20.45
N ALA A 33 11.51 7.25 -20.67
CA ALA A 33 12.11 8.05 -19.62
C ALA A 33 11.03 8.73 -18.76
N LEU A 34 10.02 9.30 -19.38
CA LEU A 34 8.87 9.93 -18.71
C LEU A 34 8.07 8.94 -17.88
N SER A 35 7.85 7.72 -18.40
CA SER A 35 7.16 6.65 -17.66
C SER A 35 7.92 6.29 -16.37
N ARG A 36 9.24 6.12 -16.45
CA ARG A 36 10.08 5.86 -15.26
C ARG A 36 10.07 7.00 -14.26
N ALA A 37 10.14 8.24 -14.73
CA ALA A 37 10.08 9.43 -13.88
C ALA A 37 8.73 9.51 -13.14
N ARG A 38 7.60 9.24 -13.83
CA ARG A 38 6.26 9.22 -13.24
C ARG A 38 6.14 8.14 -12.16
N MET A 39 6.64 6.93 -12.41
CA MET A 39 6.64 5.87 -11.40
C MET A 39 7.42 6.27 -10.14
N LYS A 40 8.57 6.92 -10.30
CA LYS A 40 9.36 7.46 -9.18
C LYS A 40 8.62 8.58 -8.43
N ALA A 41 7.97 9.49 -9.13
CA ALA A 41 7.15 10.54 -8.53
C ALA A 41 6.01 9.94 -7.69
N HIS A 42 5.28 8.97 -8.23
CA HIS A 42 4.23 8.25 -7.49
C HIS A 42 4.78 7.54 -6.24
N GLN A 43 5.95 6.90 -6.34
CA GLN A 43 6.63 6.27 -5.19
C GLN A 43 6.91 7.28 -4.07
N VAL A 44 7.45 8.45 -4.41
CA VAL A 44 7.79 9.50 -3.42
C VAL A 44 6.53 10.07 -2.77
N VAL A 45 5.48 10.34 -3.56
CA VAL A 45 4.18 10.80 -3.03
C VAL A 45 3.60 9.75 -2.08
N CYS A 46 3.61 8.48 -2.48
CA CYS A 46 3.12 7.37 -1.67
C CYS A 46 3.86 7.27 -0.33
N LEU A 47 5.19 7.39 -0.36
CA LEU A 47 6.01 7.39 0.86
C LEU A 47 5.72 8.61 1.76
N GLY A 48 5.50 9.78 1.15
CA GLY A 48 5.08 10.99 1.85
C GLY A 48 3.74 10.83 2.55
N ASN A 49 2.77 10.21 1.87
CA ASN A 49 1.47 9.88 2.44
C ASN A 49 1.59 8.95 3.66
N GLN A 50 2.37 7.88 3.55
CA GLN A 50 2.59 6.94 4.66
C GLN A 50 3.26 7.63 5.86
N ARG A 51 4.22 8.53 5.62
CA ARG A 51 4.85 9.33 6.69
C ARG A 51 3.85 10.25 7.38
N GLN A 52 2.96 10.89 6.63
CA GLN A 52 1.93 11.75 7.19
C GLN A 52 0.96 10.97 8.09
N ILE A 53 0.52 9.78 7.65
CA ILE A 53 -0.31 8.87 8.44
C ILE A 53 0.41 8.44 9.72
N ASN A 54 1.71 8.13 9.62
CA ASN A 54 2.52 7.73 10.76
C ASN A 54 2.68 8.84 11.79
N LEU A 55 2.99 10.07 11.36
CA LEU A 55 3.10 11.23 12.26
C LEU A 55 1.81 11.46 13.02
N ASP A 56 0.69 11.35 12.36
CA ASP A 56 -0.62 11.49 12.95
C ASP A 56 -0.91 10.40 13.98
N PHE A 57 -0.55 9.16 13.68
CA PHE A 57 -0.61 8.05 14.65
C PHE A 57 0.29 8.29 15.86
N ARG A 58 1.52 8.77 15.66
CA ARG A 58 2.45 9.08 16.73
C ARG A 58 1.89 10.14 17.69
N MET A 59 1.23 11.17 17.18
CA MET A 59 0.58 12.18 18.02
C MET A 59 -0.49 11.56 18.92
N VAL A 60 -1.34 10.67 18.37
CA VAL A 60 -2.37 9.97 19.16
C VAL A 60 -1.75 9.02 20.20
N LEU A 61 -0.64 8.36 19.85
CA LEU A 61 0.08 7.48 20.77
C LEU A 61 0.69 8.24 21.95
N GLU A 62 1.25 9.42 21.70
CA GLU A 62 1.80 10.29 22.75
C GLU A 62 0.71 10.77 23.71
N ASP A 63 -0.45 11.18 23.20
CA ASP A 63 -1.62 11.55 24.00
C ASP A 63 -2.15 10.38 24.84
N GLY A 64 -2.03 9.15 24.35
CA GLY A 64 -2.42 7.89 25.00
C GLY A 64 -1.37 7.29 25.96
N ASN A 65 -0.40 8.08 26.44
CA ASN A 65 0.69 7.61 27.33
C ASN A 65 1.53 6.45 26.74
N GLN A 66 1.67 6.40 25.40
CA GLN A 66 2.47 5.41 24.68
C GLN A 66 1.98 3.94 24.84
N ARG A 67 0.69 3.78 25.18
CA ARG A 67 0.05 2.48 25.40
C ARG A 67 -0.74 2.05 24.16
N LEU A 68 -0.20 1.07 23.40
CA LEU A 68 -0.84 0.52 22.22
C LEU A 68 -2.11 -0.30 22.55
N ASP A 69 -2.14 -0.92 23.73
CA ASP A 69 -3.27 -1.73 24.20
C ASP A 69 -4.45 -0.90 24.75
N GLN A 70 -4.31 0.43 24.82
CA GLN A 70 -5.32 1.37 25.30
C GLN A 70 -5.77 2.38 24.23
N LEU A 71 -5.13 2.38 23.06
CA LEU A 71 -5.46 3.33 21.99
C LEU A 71 -6.84 3.04 21.40
N GLU A 72 -7.64 4.08 21.28
CA GLU A 72 -8.93 4.05 20.57
C GLU A 72 -8.71 4.13 19.05
N PHE A 73 -8.09 3.10 18.48
CA PHE A 73 -7.78 3.05 17.04
C PHE A 73 -8.99 3.21 16.15
N ARG A 74 -10.17 2.73 16.58
CA ARG A 74 -11.41 2.84 15.80
C ARG A 74 -11.81 4.29 15.57
N ASP A 75 -11.65 5.14 16.58
CA ASP A 75 -11.97 6.56 16.46
C ASP A 75 -10.91 7.26 15.61
N TRP A 76 -9.63 6.94 15.79
CA TRP A 76 -8.56 7.44 14.93
C TRP A 76 -8.76 7.05 13.46
N GLU A 77 -9.13 5.79 13.18
CA GLU A 77 -9.43 5.33 11.82
C GLU A 77 -10.70 5.98 11.26
N ARG A 78 -11.77 6.04 12.07
CA ARG A 78 -13.07 6.59 11.68
C ARG A 78 -12.99 8.06 11.31
N ASP A 79 -12.31 8.85 12.12
CA ASP A 79 -12.16 10.29 11.87
C ASP A 79 -11.35 10.60 10.62
N ARG A 80 -10.51 9.67 10.17
CA ARG A 80 -9.55 9.87 9.08
C ARG A 80 -9.94 9.20 7.77
N THR A 81 -10.63 8.08 7.81
CA THR A 81 -11.07 7.37 6.61
C THR A 81 -12.45 7.81 6.11
N GLY A 82 -13.17 8.62 6.88
CA GLY A 82 -14.41 9.28 6.46
C GLY A 82 -15.68 8.61 6.90
N ASP A 83 -16.68 9.38 6.93
CA ASP A 83 -18.10 9.37 7.18
C ASP A 83 -18.84 8.01 7.32
N ARG A 84 -19.77 7.98 8.29
CA ARG A 84 -20.77 6.92 8.53
C ARG A 84 -21.88 6.86 7.46
N SER A 85 -21.73 7.59 6.35
CA SER A 85 -22.72 7.64 5.28
C SER A 85 -22.67 6.37 4.45
N ALA A 86 -23.80 5.85 4.09
CA ALA A 86 -23.99 4.65 3.24
C ALA A 86 -23.48 4.80 1.79
N THR A 87 -22.89 5.94 1.46
CA THR A 87 -22.17 6.19 0.22
C THR A 87 -20.69 6.08 0.51
N LEU A 88 -19.98 5.23 -0.23
CA LEU A 88 -18.51 5.05 -0.17
C LEU A 88 -17.80 6.38 0.08
N PRO A 89 -17.21 6.61 1.28
CA PRO A 89 -16.44 7.80 1.49
C PRO A 89 -15.23 7.72 0.56
N ALA A 90 -15.07 8.74 -0.28
CA ALA A 90 -13.83 8.90 -1.02
C ALA A 90 -12.69 8.91 0.01
N ALA A 91 -11.83 7.91 -0.02
CA ALA A 91 -10.67 7.87 0.86
C ALA A 91 -9.97 9.21 0.76
N LYS A 92 -9.75 9.87 1.89
CA LYS A 92 -9.01 11.14 1.90
C LYS A 92 -7.66 10.89 1.25
N GLY A 93 -7.22 11.78 0.38
CA GLY A 93 -6.11 11.60 -0.57
C GLY A 93 -4.84 10.96 -0.03
N VAL A 94 -4.55 11.12 1.29
CA VAL A 94 -3.37 10.52 1.94
C VAL A 94 -3.42 9.00 2.10
N TRP A 95 -4.60 8.36 2.09
CA TRP A 95 -4.74 6.90 2.18
C TRP A 95 -4.62 6.17 0.85
N ILE A 96 -4.52 6.90 -0.24
CA ILE A 96 -4.46 6.36 -1.59
C ILE A 96 -3.06 6.57 -2.19
N CYS A 97 -2.43 5.47 -2.58
CA CYS A 97 -1.21 5.53 -3.39
C CYS A 97 -1.55 5.91 -4.84
N PRO A 98 -0.86 6.90 -5.43
CA PRO A 98 -1.09 7.27 -6.84
C PRO A 98 -0.85 6.12 -7.84
N SER A 99 -0.07 5.11 -7.46
CA SER A 99 0.14 3.89 -8.27
C SER A 99 -0.97 2.86 -8.13
N ALA A 100 -1.86 3.02 -7.16
CA ALA A 100 -3.00 2.16 -6.90
C ALA A 100 -4.21 3.01 -6.49
N PRO A 101 -4.76 3.81 -7.42
CA PRO A 101 -5.90 4.67 -7.17
C PRO A 101 -7.15 3.86 -6.85
N LEU A 102 -8.14 4.51 -6.28
CA LEU A 102 -9.46 3.93 -6.10
C LEU A 102 -10.04 3.63 -7.48
N ALA A 103 -10.42 2.37 -7.72
CA ALA A 103 -11.14 2.01 -8.92
C ALA A 103 -12.60 2.48 -8.81
N SER A 104 -13.22 2.83 -9.94
CA SER A 104 -14.65 3.09 -9.97
C SER A 104 -15.37 1.75 -9.80
N HIS A 105 -15.91 1.49 -8.63
CA HIS A 105 -16.71 0.30 -8.37
C HIS A 105 -18.18 0.69 -8.42
N PRO A 106 -18.93 0.30 -9.47
CA PRO A 106 -20.37 0.59 -9.55
C PRO A 106 -21.18 -0.23 -8.55
N ASP A 107 -20.69 -1.39 -8.11
CA ASP A 107 -21.41 -2.31 -7.23
C ASP A 107 -20.47 -2.78 -6.12
N ALA A 108 -20.45 -2.06 -4.99
CA ALA A 108 -19.76 -2.53 -3.79
C ALA A 108 -20.38 -3.86 -3.35
N LEU A 109 -19.63 -4.94 -3.48
CA LEU A 109 -20.01 -6.24 -2.92
C LEU A 109 -20.30 -6.09 -1.43
N SER A 110 -21.19 -6.89 -0.89
CA SER A 110 -21.66 -6.83 0.51
C SER A 110 -20.55 -6.91 1.57
N TRP A 111 -19.31 -7.21 1.18
CA TRP A 111 -18.16 -7.40 2.06
C TRP A 111 -16.90 -6.62 1.63
N GLY A 112 -16.99 -5.82 0.56
CA GLY A 112 -15.85 -5.08 0.02
C GLY A 112 -15.05 -5.86 -1.02
N GLU A 113 -14.05 -5.21 -1.59
CA GLU A 113 -13.15 -5.75 -2.61
C GLU A 113 -11.70 -5.54 -2.19
N MET A 114 -10.91 -6.60 -2.32
CA MET A 114 -9.45 -6.50 -2.14
C MET A 114 -8.85 -5.62 -3.23
N GLY A 115 -7.83 -4.87 -2.85
CA GLY A 115 -7.02 -4.12 -3.80
C GLY A 115 -6.18 -5.02 -4.70
N THR A 116 -5.47 -4.38 -5.59
CA THR A 116 -4.48 -5.02 -6.46
C THR A 116 -3.19 -4.21 -6.45
N VAL A 117 -2.18 -4.68 -7.15
CA VAL A 117 -0.98 -3.89 -7.41
C VAL A 117 -1.29 -2.54 -8.09
N HIS A 118 -2.44 -2.42 -8.74
CA HIS A 118 -2.88 -1.25 -9.53
C HIS A 118 -4.09 -0.50 -8.95
N SER A 119 -4.76 -1.05 -7.93
CA SER A 119 -5.95 -0.45 -7.34
C SER A 119 -5.94 -0.50 -5.82
N ALA A 120 -6.60 0.49 -5.20
CA ALA A 120 -6.91 0.48 -3.78
C ALA A 120 -7.93 -0.61 -3.44
N TYR A 121 -7.91 -1.11 -2.21
CA TYR A 121 -8.99 -1.93 -1.67
C TYR A 121 -10.18 -1.07 -1.26
N VAL A 122 -11.36 -1.69 -1.25
CA VAL A 122 -12.58 -1.16 -0.64
C VAL A 122 -13.10 -2.22 0.31
N TRP A 123 -13.20 -1.90 1.58
CA TRP A 123 -13.68 -2.80 2.62
C TRP A 123 -14.95 -2.27 3.23
N TYR A 124 -15.94 -3.13 3.42
CA TYR A 124 -17.17 -2.83 4.11
C TYR A 124 -17.37 -3.81 5.26
N ASP A 125 -17.56 -3.31 6.46
CA ASP A 125 -17.96 -4.09 7.62
C ASP A 125 -19.46 -3.83 7.88
N PRO A 126 -20.35 -4.79 7.55
CA PRO A 126 -21.78 -4.61 7.71
C PRO A 126 -22.23 -4.57 9.18
N GLY A 127 -21.46 -5.16 10.10
CA GLY A 127 -21.75 -5.14 11.53
C GLY A 127 -21.50 -3.77 12.16
N GLU A 128 -20.61 -2.99 11.58
CA GLU A 128 -20.19 -1.69 12.10
C GLU A 128 -20.59 -0.52 11.21
N GLY A 129 -21.08 -0.78 10.00
CA GLY A 129 -21.36 0.23 8.99
C GLY A 129 -20.10 0.99 8.56
N LEU A 130 -18.92 0.37 8.70
CA LEU A 130 -17.63 0.99 8.40
C LEU A 130 -17.23 0.69 6.97
N HIS A 131 -16.88 1.76 6.25
CA HIS A 131 -16.26 1.67 4.94
C HIS A 131 -14.80 2.11 5.08
N ALA A 132 -13.86 1.25 4.71
CA ALA A 132 -12.45 1.59 4.62
C ALA A 132 -11.97 1.42 3.18
N SER A 133 -11.35 2.44 2.62
CA SER A 133 -10.70 2.34 1.32
C SER A 133 -9.25 2.83 1.44
N GLY A 134 -8.34 2.16 0.75
CA GLY A 134 -6.94 2.51 0.85
C GLY A 134 -6.01 1.65 0.00
N SER A 135 -4.77 2.07 -0.05
CA SER A 135 -3.70 1.36 -0.75
C SER A 135 -2.62 0.86 0.21
N TYR A 136 -2.81 1.06 1.51
CA TYR A 136 -1.84 0.71 2.54
C TYR A 136 -2.44 -0.26 3.54
N SER A 137 -1.65 -1.29 3.89
CA SER A 137 -1.96 -2.25 4.93
C SER A 137 -1.29 -1.84 6.24
N ARG A 138 -2.04 -1.86 7.32
CA ARG A 138 -1.53 -1.58 8.67
C ARG A 138 -1.01 -2.86 9.31
N ASN A 139 0.05 -2.74 10.07
CA ASN A 139 0.54 -3.82 10.92
C ASN A 139 -0.41 -4.00 12.10
N ARG A 140 -1.26 -5.03 12.06
CA ARG A 140 -2.26 -5.28 13.09
C ARG A 140 -1.66 -5.70 14.44
N TRP A 141 -0.43 -6.20 14.46
CA TRP A 141 0.28 -6.53 15.70
C TRP A 141 0.51 -5.32 16.61
N LEU A 142 0.40 -4.09 16.07
CA LEU A 142 0.45 -2.83 16.83
C LEU A 142 -0.94 -2.38 17.32
N MET A 143 -2.02 -3.12 17.05
CA MET A 143 -3.41 -2.62 17.15
C MET A 143 -4.31 -3.52 17.99
N ILE A 144 -3.82 -4.02 19.13
CA ILE A 144 -4.59 -4.94 19.99
C ILE A 144 -5.85 -4.28 20.56
N ALA A 145 -5.78 -2.99 20.91
CA ALA A 145 -6.93 -2.26 21.45
C ALA A 145 -8.11 -2.22 20.47
N ALA A 146 -7.86 -2.07 19.17
CA ALA A 146 -8.91 -2.08 18.15
C ALA A 146 -9.66 -3.42 18.09
N LEU A 147 -8.97 -4.55 18.32
CA LEU A 147 -9.60 -5.86 18.38
C LEU A 147 -10.46 -6.03 19.63
N ARG A 148 -9.96 -5.60 20.79
CA ARG A 148 -10.72 -5.66 22.04
C ARG A 148 -12.00 -4.83 21.99
N GLN A 149 -11.94 -3.67 21.32
CA GLN A 149 -13.12 -2.81 21.10
C GLN A 149 -14.10 -3.41 20.10
N ALA A 150 -13.59 -4.02 19.02
CA ALA A 150 -14.42 -4.63 17.99
C ALA A 150 -15.14 -5.90 18.49
N TYR A 151 -14.46 -6.69 19.33
CA TYR A 151 -14.93 -7.98 19.80
C TYR A 151 -14.71 -8.11 21.32
N PRO A 152 -15.42 -7.34 22.15
CA PRO A 152 -15.21 -7.29 23.60
C PRO A 152 -15.49 -8.63 24.28
N GLU A 153 -16.36 -9.44 23.73
CA GLU A 153 -16.71 -10.78 24.27
C GLU A 153 -15.56 -11.78 24.11
N ASP A 154 -14.73 -11.59 23.08
CA ASP A 154 -13.57 -12.43 22.77
C ASP A 154 -12.25 -11.85 23.25
N ALA A 155 -12.27 -10.67 23.89
CA ALA A 155 -11.05 -9.93 24.23
C ALA A 155 -10.03 -10.75 25.05
N SER A 156 -10.51 -11.55 25.99
CA SER A 156 -9.65 -12.45 26.79
C SER A 156 -9.06 -13.60 25.96
N GLY A 157 -9.81 -14.09 24.97
CA GLY A 157 -9.37 -15.13 24.05
C GLY A 157 -8.29 -14.64 23.09
N TRP A 158 -8.41 -13.40 22.59
CA TRP A 158 -7.42 -12.82 21.69
C TRP A 158 -6.07 -12.59 22.37
N ASP A 159 -6.06 -12.07 23.62
CA ASP A 159 -4.83 -11.85 24.37
C ASP A 159 -4.09 -13.15 24.72
N ALA A 160 -4.83 -14.20 25.05
CA ALA A 160 -4.26 -15.50 25.37
C ALA A 160 -3.77 -16.25 24.14
N ASN A 161 -4.45 -16.07 23.00
CA ASN A 161 -4.13 -16.77 21.74
C ASN A 161 -3.04 -16.08 20.91
N TYR A 162 -2.80 -14.79 21.15
CA TYR A 162 -1.83 -14.00 20.38
C TYR A 162 -0.94 -13.15 21.27
N PRO A 163 -0.02 -13.77 22.03
CA PRO A 163 0.90 -13.05 22.93
C PRO A 163 1.87 -12.13 22.18
N GLU A 164 1.97 -12.29 20.85
CA GLU A 164 2.89 -11.56 19.99
C GLU A 164 2.53 -10.08 19.76
N TYR A 165 1.35 -9.60 20.21
CA TYR A 165 1.00 -8.18 20.09
C TYR A 165 1.93 -7.29 20.88
N PHE A 166 2.29 -6.14 20.30
CA PHE A 166 2.90 -5.04 21.06
C PHE A 166 1.83 -4.37 21.94
N ARG A 167 2.10 -4.21 23.22
CA ARG A 167 1.18 -3.60 24.20
C ARG A 167 1.52 -2.15 24.48
N SER A 168 2.80 -1.81 24.35
CA SER A 168 3.34 -0.48 24.60
C SER A 168 4.49 -0.20 23.64
N GLU A 169 4.88 1.08 23.53
CA GLU A 169 6.05 1.47 22.76
C GLU A 169 7.33 0.80 23.25
N SER A 170 7.45 0.54 24.57
CA SER A 170 8.62 -0.13 25.17
C SER A 170 8.79 -1.60 24.73
N ASP A 171 7.75 -2.24 24.20
CA ASP A 171 7.85 -3.61 23.70
C ASP A 171 8.51 -3.65 22.30
N ILE A 172 8.66 -2.50 21.65
CA ILE A 172 9.23 -2.38 20.31
C ILE A 172 10.74 -2.21 20.42
N ALA A 173 11.46 -3.32 20.41
CA ALA A 173 12.90 -3.31 20.60
C ALA A 173 13.67 -2.60 19.47
N ARG A 174 13.15 -2.64 18.24
CA ARG A 174 13.78 -2.04 17.04
C ARG A 174 12.77 -1.23 16.24
N PRO A 175 12.39 0.00 16.67
CA PRO A 175 11.38 0.82 16.00
C PRO A 175 11.67 1.09 14.52
N ALA A 176 12.95 1.23 14.16
CA ALA A 176 13.41 1.43 12.77
C ALA A 176 13.29 0.16 11.89
N PHE A 177 12.96 -0.99 12.45
CA PHE A 177 12.72 -2.24 11.72
C PHE A 177 11.31 -2.78 11.90
N THR A 178 10.50 -2.12 12.73
CA THR A 178 9.12 -2.52 13.00
C THR A 178 8.18 -1.75 12.06
N PRO A 179 7.58 -2.42 11.05
CA PRO A 179 6.65 -1.75 10.15
C PRO A 179 5.39 -1.28 10.88
N PHE A 180 4.98 -0.07 10.60
CA PHE A 180 3.68 0.48 10.99
C PHE A 180 2.68 0.33 9.85
N LEU A 181 3.08 0.75 8.64
CA LEU A 181 2.26 0.81 7.45
C LEU A 181 3.10 0.37 6.24
N ALA A 182 2.50 -0.37 5.33
CA ALA A 182 3.13 -0.75 4.06
C ALA A 182 2.15 -0.67 2.91
N ASP A 183 2.62 -0.54 1.67
CA ASP A 183 1.75 -0.79 0.52
C ASP A 183 1.13 -2.18 0.62
N GLY A 184 -0.17 -2.29 0.37
CA GLY A 184 -0.86 -3.56 0.48
C GLY A 184 -2.20 -3.57 -0.24
N VAL A 185 -2.79 -4.75 -0.34
CA VAL A 185 -4.07 -5.01 -1.01
C VAL A 185 -5.22 -5.26 -0.05
N PHE A 186 -4.95 -5.16 1.27
CA PHE A 186 -5.92 -5.37 2.33
C PHE A 186 -5.68 -4.40 3.50
N PRO A 187 -6.71 -3.96 4.24
CA PRO A 187 -6.59 -2.92 5.26
C PRO A 187 -5.59 -3.22 6.37
N VAL A 188 -5.55 -4.46 6.84
CA VAL A 188 -4.74 -4.90 7.98
C VAL A 188 -4.09 -6.23 7.70
N VAL A 189 -2.91 -6.45 8.28
CA VAL A 189 -2.14 -7.68 8.07
C VAL A 189 -1.48 -8.15 9.37
N TYR A 190 -1.32 -9.47 9.48
CA TYR A 190 -0.65 -10.17 10.60
C TYR A 190 0.53 -11.00 10.09
N PRO A 191 1.59 -10.41 9.56
CA PRO A 191 2.69 -11.14 8.96
C PRO A 191 3.40 -12.03 9.97
N ARG A 192 3.77 -13.24 9.53
CA ARG A 192 4.55 -14.22 10.30
C ARG A 192 5.80 -14.61 9.53
N ALA A 193 6.84 -15.00 10.24
CA ALA A 193 8.11 -15.43 9.65
C ALA A 193 7.96 -16.68 8.75
N SER A 194 6.95 -17.51 9.01
CA SER A 194 6.62 -18.72 8.24
C SER A 194 5.75 -18.48 7.01
N ASP A 195 5.26 -17.27 6.81
CA ASP A 195 4.38 -16.95 5.69
C ASP A 195 5.08 -17.18 4.35
N LEU A 196 4.38 -17.82 3.41
CA LEU A 196 4.88 -18.00 2.05
C LEU A 196 4.58 -16.77 1.19
N PRO A 197 5.40 -16.47 0.17
CA PRO A 197 5.09 -15.43 -0.80
C PRO A 197 3.89 -15.85 -1.68
N PRO A 198 3.15 -14.88 -2.24
CA PRO A 198 2.09 -15.18 -3.20
C PRO A 198 2.66 -15.66 -4.54
N ARG A 199 1.85 -16.40 -5.29
CA ARG A 199 2.07 -16.67 -6.70
C ARG A 199 1.45 -15.58 -7.58
N ASP A 200 0.24 -15.16 -7.25
CA ASP A 200 -0.40 -14.00 -7.89
C ASP A 200 0.15 -12.69 -7.32
N LEU A 201 1.06 -12.05 -8.05
CA LEU A 201 1.66 -10.78 -7.66
C LEU A 201 0.75 -9.58 -7.94
N ILE A 202 -0.43 -9.76 -8.54
CA ILE A 202 -1.43 -8.72 -8.75
C ILE A 202 -2.30 -8.56 -7.51
N ARG A 203 -2.80 -9.69 -6.95
CA ARG A 203 -3.81 -9.72 -5.88
C ARG A 203 -3.33 -10.34 -4.57
N GLY A 204 -2.17 -10.98 -4.55
CA GLY A 204 -1.64 -11.63 -3.36
C GLY A 204 -2.34 -12.95 -3.02
N ASP A 205 -2.69 -13.80 -4.02
CA ASP A 205 -3.39 -15.09 -3.86
C ASP A 205 -4.70 -15.01 -3.05
N GLY A 206 -5.42 -13.94 -3.20
CA GLY A 206 -6.51 -13.43 -2.44
C GLY A 206 -7.66 -14.30 -1.97
N PHE A 207 -7.70 -14.77 -0.70
CA PHE A 207 -8.93 -14.90 0.08
C PHE A 207 -8.70 -14.40 1.52
N LEU A 208 -9.76 -13.77 2.12
CA LEU A 208 -9.66 -12.92 3.30
C LEU A 208 -9.18 -13.62 4.58
N PHE A 209 -9.45 -14.91 4.75
CA PHE A 209 -9.27 -15.62 6.03
C PHE A 209 -8.17 -16.67 6.00
N THR A 210 -6.99 -16.31 5.49
CA THR A 210 -5.88 -17.24 5.48
C THR A 210 -4.81 -16.84 6.48
N THR A 211 -4.11 -17.85 6.98
CA THR A 211 -2.98 -17.70 7.90
C THR A 211 -1.76 -17.04 7.25
N ASN A 212 -1.69 -16.98 5.93
CA ASN A 212 -0.55 -16.46 5.17
C ASN A 212 -0.76 -14.97 4.83
N GLN A 213 -0.38 -14.08 5.71
CA GLN A 213 -0.68 -12.64 5.62
C GLN A 213 0.36 -11.83 4.85
N MET A 214 1.61 -12.29 4.77
CA MET A 214 2.69 -11.61 4.04
C MET A 214 2.36 -11.43 2.54
N ARG A 215 1.51 -12.29 1.99
CA ARG A 215 1.06 -12.22 0.60
C ARG A 215 0.31 -10.93 0.24
N PHE A 216 -0.37 -10.29 1.19
CA PHE A 216 -1.10 -9.05 0.96
C PHE A 216 -0.17 -7.82 0.82
N LEU A 217 1.08 -7.97 1.24
CA LEU A 217 2.14 -6.97 1.14
C LEU A 217 3.10 -7.27 -0.02
N SER A 218 3.22 -8.54 -0.41
CA SER A 218 4.23 -9.00 -1.36
C SER A 218 3.78 -8.77 -2.83
N ILE A 219 3.34 -7.55 -3.11
CA ILE A 219 2.91 -7.07 -4.42
C ILE A 219 3.91 -6.04 -4.95
N PRO A 220 4.41 -6.13 -6.19
CA PRO A 220 5.42 -5.21 -6.73
C PRO A 220 4.82 -3.86 -7.12
N ARG A 221 4.36 -3.06 -6.15
CA ARG A 221 3.71 -1.77 -6.42
C ARG A 221 4.70 -0.73 -6.91
N HIS A 222 5.91 -0.76 -6.38
CA HIS A 222 7.02 0.14 -6.69
C HIS A 222 8.29 -0.60 -7.09
N GLY A 223 9.36 0.15 -7.38
CA GLY A 223 10.63 -0.42 -7.82
C GLY A 223 10.60 -0.96 -9.24
N THR A 224 11.58 -1.80 -9.57
CA THR A 224 11.66 -2.48 -10.87
C THR A 224 10.76 -3.70 -10.86
N ARG A 225 9.64 -3.63 -11.55
CA ARG A 225 8.64 -4.71 -11.63
C ARG A 225 8.48 -5.21 -13.05
N PRO A 226 8.06 -6.49 -13.25
CA PRO A 226 7.65 -6.99 -14.56
C PRO A 226 6.46 -6.22 -15.13
N ASN A 227 6.36 -6.14 -16.43
CA ASN A 227 5.21 -5.62 -17.14
C ASN A 227 4.88 -6.55 -18.33
N PRO A 228 3.77 -7.27 -18.29
CA PRO A 228 2.75 -7.30 -17.23
C PRO A 228 3.24 -7.91 -15.91
N VAL A 229 2.57 -7.57 -14.80
CA VAL A 229 2.82 -8.21 -13.49
C VAL A 229 2.26 -9.63 -13.53
N PRO A 230 3.05 -10.67 -13.19
CA PRO A 230 2.62 -12.06 -13.29
C PRO A 230 1.60 -12.45 -12.21
N THR A 231 0.70 -13.36 -12.59
CA THR A 231 -0.29 -14.01 -11.72
C THR A 231 0.12 -15.42 -11.28
N ASP A 232 1.27 -15.90 -11.75
CA ASP A 232 1.83 -17.19 -11.36
C ASP A 232 3.37 -17.08 -11.26
N TRP A 233 3.85 -16.56 -10.13
CA TRP A 233 5.28 -16.41 -9.87
C TRP A 233 5.79 -17.58 -9.04
N PRO A 234 6.91 -18.21 -9.43
CA PRO A 234 7.48 -19.31 -8.65
C PRO A 234 7.92 -18.84 -7.25
N THR A 235 7.44 -19.50 -6.20
CA THR A 235 7.76 -19.15 -4.81
C THR A 235 9.22 -19.38 -4.44
N ASN A 236 9.95 -20.17 -5.22
CA ASN A 236 11.38 -20.45 -5.04
C ASN A 236 12.31 -19.50 -5.79
N GLN A 237 11.77 -18.44 -6.39
CA GLN A 237 12.55 -17.38 -7.05
C GLN A 237 12.45 -16.06 -6.30
N PRO A 238 13.47 -15.19 -6.34
CA PRO A 238 13.39 -13.86 -5.76
C PRO A 238 12.19 -13.06 -6.28
N LEU A 239 11.46 -12.40 -5.38
CA LEU A 239 10.31 -11.57 -5.76
C LEU A 239 10.76 -10.30 -6.46
N PRO A 240 10.13 -9.91 -7.58
CA PRO A 240 10.46 -8.68 -8.30
C PRO A 240 9.82 -7.46 -7.66
N GLY A 241 10.48 -6.30 -7.76
CA GLY A 241 9.92 -5.03 -7.32
C GLY A 241 10.05 -4.75 -5.84
N ALA A 242 9.25 -3.82 -5.36
CA ALA A 242 9.32 -3.31 -4.00
C ALA A 242 7.97 -2.68 -3.57
N VAL A 243 7.85 -2.42 -2.27
CA VAL A 243 6.78 -1.65 -1.64
C VAL A 243 7.36 -0.54 -0.78
N ASN A 244 6.64 0.54 -0.59
CA ASN A 244 6.96 1.51 0.44
C ASN A 244 6.50 0.98 1.79
N VAL A 245 7.33 1.18 2.81
CA VAL A 245 7.06 0.82 4.19
C VAL A 245 7.37 2.03 5.06
N SER A 246 6.46 2.37 5.95
CA SER A 246 6.66 3.32 7.04
C SER A 246 6.87 2.53 8.34
N PHE A 247 7.89 2.90 9.08
CA PHE A 247 8.31 2.22 10.30
C PHE A 247 7.82 2.94 11.55
N PHE A 248 7.84 2.25 12.68
CA PHE A 248 7.30 2.77 13.92
C PHE A 248 8.01 4.04 14.42
N ASP A 249 9.30 4.23 14.12
CA ASP A 249 10.06 5.46 14.42
C ASP A 249 9.71 6.68 13.53
N GLY A 250 8.83 6.51 12.56
CA GLY A 250 8.36 7.56 11.64
C GLY A 250 9.13 7.64 10.32
N HIS A 251 10.26 6.94 10.16
CA HIS A 251 10.91 6.92 8.86
C HIS A 251 10.17 6.03 7.86
N GLY A 252 10.46 6.22 6.58
CA GLY A 252 9.89 5.37 5.53
C GLY A 252 10.91 5.09 4.44
N GLU A 253 10.92 3.87 3.93
CA GLU A 253 11.81 3.43 2.87
C GLU A 253 11.12 2.58 1.80
N LEU A 254 11.78 2.45 0.65
CA LEU A 254 11.41 1.48 -0.39
C LEU A 254 12.03 0.13 -0.06
N VAL A 255 11.22 -0.84 0.34
CA VAL A 255 11.65 -2.19 0.74
C VAL A 255 11.46 -3.16 -0.43
N LYS A 256 12.52 -3.88 -0.82
CA LYS A 256 12.41 -5.00 -1.76
C LYS A 256 11.51 -6.09 -1.17
N LEU A 257 10.69 -6.75 -1.98
CA LEU A 257 9.69 -7.69 -1.49
C LEU A 257 10.27 -8.83 -0.64
N ASP A 258 11.42 -9.40 -1.03
CA ASP A 258 12.07 -10.45 -0.23
C ASP A 258 12.55 -9.99 1.15
N ARG A 259 12.82 -8.68 1.33
CA ARG A 259 13.21 -8.08 2.61
C ARG A 259 12.06 -7.94 3.60
N LEU A 260 10.81 -8.06 3.19
CA LEU A 260 9.66 -7.97 4.09
C LEU A 260 9.75 -8.98 5.24
N TRP A 261 10.29 -10.17 5.01
CA TRP A 261 10.52 -11.18 6.05
C TRP A 261 11.68 -10.87 6.99
N GLN A 262 12.50 -9.86 6.70
CA GLN A 262 13.61 -9.42 7.53
C GLN A 262 13.23 -8.28 8.49
N LEU A 263 11.95 -7.86 8.47
CA LEU A 263 11.40 -6.80 9.32
C LEU A 263 10.77 -7.40 10.58
N ASP A 264 10.69 -6.64 11.66
CA ASP A 264 10.13 -7.07 12.94
C ASP A 264 8.62 -6.79 13.01
N TRP A 265 7.80 -7.73 12.56
CA TRP A 265 6.36 -7.52 12.47
C TRP A 265 5.61 -7.57 13.79
N HIS A 266 6.07 -8.38 14.75
CA HIS A 266 5.46 -8.55 16.08
C HIS A 266 6.52 -8.71 17.17
N SER A 267 6.13 -8.67 18.44
CA SER A 267 7.04 -8.64 19.59
C SER A 267 8.01 -9.83 19.67
N ASP A 268 7.57 -11.00 19.23
CA ASP A 268 8.37 -12.24 19.19
C ASP A 268 8.81 -12.64 17.75
N TYR A 269 8.85 -11.67 16.83
CA TYR A 269 9.21 -11.95 15.45
C TYR A 269 10.70 -12.29 15.33
N ARG A 270 10.97 -13.40 14.66
CA ARG A 270 12.33 -13.87 14.37
C ARG A 270 12.53 -13.91 12.85
N PRO A 271 13.20 -12.89 12.29
CA PRO A 271 13.45 -12.85 10.86
C PRO A 271 14.19 -14.10 10.39
N PRO A 272 13.68 -14.84 9.39
CA PRO A 272 14.38 -15.98 8.83
C PRO A 272 15.61 -15.51 8.05
N ALA A 273 16.67 -16.33 7.97
CA ALA A 273 17.87 -16.02 7.19
C ALA A 273 17.56 -15.78 5.71
N LYS A 274 16.59 -16.52 5.18
CA LYS A 274 15.99 -16.33 3.86
C LYS A 274 14.47 -16.40 4.01
N ARG A 275 13.71 -15.69 3.18
CA ARG A 275 12.25 -15.86 3.19
C ARG A 275 11.87 -17.30 2.87
N PRO A 276 10.75 -17.82 3.41
CA PRO A 276 10.22 -19.13 3.05
C PRO A 276 10.03 -19.31 1.54
N GLY A 277 10.35 -20.48 1.04
CA GLY A 277 10.28 -20.83 -0.36
C GLY A 277 11.58 -20.62 -1.16
N LEU A 278 12.50 -19.78 -0.71
CA LEU A 278 13.82 -19.67 -1.36
C LEU A 278 14.72 -20.87 -1.00
N PRO A 279 15.53 -21.39 -1.96
CA PRO A 279 16.44 -22.51 -1.76
C PRO A 279 17.58 -22.18 -0.78
#